data_eb5a718af8b0fce58083640068749cda
#
_entry.id   eb5a718af8b0fce58083640068749cda
#
_cell.length_a   1.000
_cell.length_b   1.000
_cell.length_c   1.000
_cell.angle_alpha   90.00
_cell.angle_beta   90.00
_cell.angle_gamma   90.00
#
_symmetry.space_group_name_H-M   'P 1'
#
loop_
_entity.id
_entity.type
_entity.pdbx_description
1 polymer ?
#
loop_
_entity_poly.entity_id
_entity_poly.type
_entity_poly.pdbx_seq_one_letter_code
_entity_poly.pdbx_strand_id
1 'polypeptide(L)'
;MRCLLGTHLRAIALILGAYGLALSLAWGQTDEIQVYDAEIAAPGVINVTWHNNYTPEGRATPSFPDAIVPDKSFNGVPEWAYGVTEWFEAGLYFPLYSISQGRGMTFDGLKLRTLFVSPHAAERTFFYGMNFEYSYNSKFWETSRFSGEIRPILGWHLHPVDFMINPILDTDYNGFKNLDFAPASRLAYNFSSKWAVALEEYADCGTLGRFRPSNRQYHELYGVIDYMSKAINIEFGAGFGLTRASDEVTLKLILSRDLNAVKAARPE
;
A
#
# COMPACT_ATOMS: atom_id res chain seq x y z
N MET A 1 -5.72 -1.15 -58.77
CA MET A 1 -5.67 -2.13 -57.66
C MET A 1 -4.55 -1.90 -56.63
N ARG A 2 -3.47 -1.16 -56.90
CA ARG A 2 -2.38 -0.89 -55.91
C ARG A 2 -2.64 0.25 -54.93
N CYS A 3 -3.64 1.14 -55.20
CA CYS A 3 -3.89 2.30 -54.35
C CYS A 3 -4.81 2.01 -53.13
N LEU A 4 -5.67 0.99 -53.20
CA LEU A 4 -6.61 0.62 -52.11
C LEU A 4 -5.95 -0.19 -51.00
N LEU A 5 -4.91 -0.95 -51.33
CA LEU A 5 -4.17 -1.77 -50.31
C LEU A 5 -3.38 -0.89 -49.33
N GLY A 6 -2.85 0.24 -49.80
CA GLY A 6 -2.07 1.16 -48.97
C GLY A 6 -2.90 1.95 -47.96
N THR A 7 -4.15 2.22 -48.23
CA THR A 7 -5.07 2.94 -47.32
C THR A 7 -5.55 2.02 -46.19
N HIS A 8 -5.82 0.76 -46.47
CA HIS A 8 -6.22 -0.20 -45.42
C HIS A 8 -5.08 -0.57 -44.48
N LEU A 9 -3.85 -0.70 -44.98
CA LEU A 9 -2.66 -0.93 -44.15
C LEU A 9 -2.36 0.26 -43.23
N ARG A 10 -2.53 1.50 -43.72
CA ARG A 10 -2.36 2.70 -42.86
C ARG A 10 -3.47 2.84 -41.83
N ALA A 11 -4.72 2.50 -42.16
CA ALA A 11 -5.84 2.50 -41.22
C ALA A 11 -5.64 1.41 -40.11
N ILE A 12 -5.19 0.22 -40.48
CA ILE A 12 -4.89 -0.86 -39.52
C ILE A 12 -3.70 -0.47 -38.62
N ALA A 13 -2.65 0.15 -39.17
CA ALA A 13 -1.52 0.64 -38.38
C ALA A 13 -1.91 1.79 -37.43
N LEU A 14 -2.84 2.66 -37.80
CA LEU A 14 -3.39 3.71 -36.94
C LEU A 14 -4.32 3.15 -35.86
N ILE A 15 -5.11 2.13 -36.17
CA ILE A 15 -5.98 1.45 -35.20
C ILE A 15 -5.13 0.65 -34.22
N LEU A 16 -4.09 -0.07 -34.66
CA LEU A 16 -3.16 -0.79 -33.80
C LEU A 16 -2.29 0.18 -32.97
N GLY A 17 -1.93 1.34 -33.52
CA GLY A 17 -1.25 2.41 -32.79
C GLY A 17 -2.16 3.08 -31.74
N ALA A 18 -3.45 3.27 -32.04
CA ALA A 18 -4.43 3.82 -31.09
C ALA A 18 -4.77 2.82 -29.96
N TYR A 19 -4.82 1.51 -30.27
CA TYR A 19 -4.98 0.47 -29.24
C TYR A 19 -3.72 0.31 -28.37
N GLY A 20 -2.53 0.62 -28.88
CA GLY A 20 -1.29 0.63 -28.11
C GLY A 20 -1.14 1.82 -27.15
N LEU A 21 -1.93 2.90 -27.35
CA LEU A 21 -1.93 4.09 -26.51
C LEU A 21 -3.02 4.12 -25.44
N ALA A 22 -3.96 3.16 -25.46
CA ALA A 22 -5.06 3.06 -24.50
C ALA A 22 -4.83 2.00 -23.41
N LEU A 23 -3.59 1.61 -23.15
CA LEU A 23 -3.24 0.92 -21.90
C LEU A 23 -3.11 2.01 -20.82
N SER A 24 -4.23 2.40 -20.25
CA SER A 24 -4.26 3.16 -19.01
C SER A 24 -3.43 2.40 -17.99
N LEU A 25 -2.29 2.97 -17.64
CA LEU A 25 -1.53 2.57 -16.48
C LEU A 25 -2.39 3.00 -15.29
N ALA A 26 -3.26 2.12 -14.80
CA ALA A 26 -3.96 2.34 -13.54
C ALA A 26 -2.92 2.16 -12.44
N TRP A 27 -2.34 3.25 -12.01
CA TRP A 27 -1.49 3.35 -10.84
C TRP A 27 -2.39 4.01 -9.79
N GLY A 28 -2.89 3.23 -8.85
CA GLY A 28 -3.57 3.77 -7.68
C GLY A 28 -2.60 4.69 -6.91
N GLN A 29 -3.11 5.75 -6.32
CA GLN A 29 -2.35 6.44 -5.29
C GLN A 29 -2.26 5.55 -4.07
N THR A 30 -1.11 5.56 -3.38
CA THR A 30 -0.92 4.76 -2.19
C THR A 30 -1.33 5.59 -0.97
N ASP A 31 -2.36 5.15 -0.26
CA ASP A 31 -2.82 5.74 1.00
C ASP A 31 -2.01 5.23 2.19
N GLU A 32 -1.54 4.00 2.08
CA GLU A 32 -0.78 3.28 3.08
C GLU A 32 0.54 2.79 2.49
N ILE A 33 1.67 3.27 3.01
CA ILE A 33 3.01 2.79 2.67
C ILE A 33 3.54 2.07 3.89
N GLN A 34 3.17 0.81 4.06
CA GLN A 34 3.56 -0.03 5.20
C GLN A 34 3.76 -1.48 4.79
N VAL A 35 4.84 -2.09 5.30
CA VAL A 35 5.02 -3.55 5.25
C VAL A 35 4.47 -4.14 6.55
N TYR A 36 3.52 -5.07 6.45
CA TYR A 36 2.91 -5.70 7.61
C TYR A 36 3.84 -6.74 8.23
N ASP A 37 3.94 -6.71 9.55
CA ASP A 37 4.78 -7.56 10.40
C ASP A 37 3.98 -8.55 11.26
N ALA A 38 2.66 -8.65 11.01
CA ALA A 38 1.72 -9.46 11.79
C ALA A 38 1.56 -9.04 13.26
N GLU A 39 1.97 -7.83 13.65
CA GLU A 39 1.56 -7.25 14.92
C GLU A 39 0.10 -6.81 14.84
N ILE A 40 -0.68 -7.09 15.90
CA ILE A 40 -2.08 -6.72 16.04
C ILE A 40 -2.36 -6.14 17.41
N ALA A 41 -3.39 -5.35 17.54
CA ALA A 41 -3.87 -4.86 18.82
C ALA A 41 -4.29 -6.03 19.73
N ALA A 42 -3.96 -5.95 21.00
CA ALA A 42 -4.35 -6.98 21.97
C ALA A 42 -5.89 -7.09 22.10
N PRO A 43 -6.45 -8.26 22.46
CA PRO A 43 -7.90 -8.44 22.56
C PRO A 43 -8.58 -7.37 23.42
N GLY A 44 -9.58 -6.69 22.84
CA GLY A 44 -10.32 -5.60 23.47
C GLY A 44 -9.64 -4.24 23.43
N VAL A 45 -8.47 -4.12 22.80
CA VAL A 45 -7.76 -2.85 22.59
C VAL A 45 -8.20 -2.24 21.27
N ILE A 46 -8.39 -0.93 21.30
CA ILE A 46 -8.56 -0.08 20.11
C ILE A 46 -7.22 0.60 19.87
N ASN A 47 -6.65 0.38 18.71
CA ASN A 47 -5.48 1.08 18.23
C ASN A 47 -5.88 2.10 17.15
N VAL A 48 -5.20 3.23 17.11
CA VAL A 48 -5.29 4.16 15.98
C VAL A 48 -3.91 4.30 15.36
N THR A 49 -3.84 4.07 14.05
CA THR A 49 -2.65 4.28 13.24
C THR A 49 -2.97 5.35 12.19
N TRP A 50 -2.20 6.42 12.17
CA TRP A 50 -2.37 7.49 11.21
C TRP A 50 -1.27 7.47 10.16
N HIS A 51 -1.62 7.05 8.97
CA HIS A 51 -0.75 7.03 7.79
C HIS A 51 -0.76 8.41 7.13
N ASN A 52 0.44 8.91 6.80
CA ASN A 52 0.63 10.20 6.16
C ASN A 52 1.73 10.05 5.12
N ASN A 53 1.44 10.42 3.87
CA ASN A 53 2.38 10.35 2.78
C ASN A 53 2.42 11.71 2.08
N TYR A 54 3.62 12.23 1.83
CA TYR A 54 3.84 13.44 1.07
C TYR A 54 4.81 13.17 -0.07
N THR A 55 4.42 13.51 -1.29
CA THR A 55 5.22 13.32 -2.50
C THR A 55 5.75 14.68 -2.98
N PRO A 56 6.93 15.16 -2.51
CA PRO A 56 7.49 16.45 -2.90
C PRO A 56 7.85 16.50 -4.39
N GLU A 57 8.28 15.38 -4.96
CA GLU A 57 8.67 15.23 -6.36
C GLU A 57 8.04 13.94 -6.91
N GLY A 58 6.94 14.08 -7.61
CA GLY A 58 6.16 12.97 -8.13
C GLY A 58 5.82 13.11 -9.61
N ARG A 59 5.08 12.15 -10.12
CA ARG A 59 4.57 12.21 -11.49
C ARG A 59 3.61 13.40 -11.63
N ALA A 60 3.93 14.27 -12.58
CA ALA A 60 3.16 15.50 -12.84
C ALA A 60 1.88 15.26 -13.68
N THR A 61 1.62 14.03 -14.11
CA THR A 61 0.46 13.65 -14.92
C THR A 61 -0.43 12.67 -14.14
N PRO A 62 -1.78 12.83 -14.22
CA PRO A 62 -2.69 11.89 -13.59
C PRO A 62 -2.59 10.50 -14.23
N SER A 63 -2.77 9.45 -13.44
CA SER A 63 -2.72 8.05 -13.89
C SER A 63 -3.90 7.67 -14.76
N PHE A 64 -5.04 8.33 -14.57
CA PHE A 64 -6.27 8.19 -15.35
C PHE A 64 -7.01 9.55 -15.36
N PRO A 65 -8.01 9.76 -16.24
CA PRO A 65 -8.77 11.01 -16.29
C PRO A 65 -9.33 11.37 -14.91
N ASP A 66 -9.14 12.62 -14.50
CA ASP A 66 -9.54 13.16 -13.20
C ASP A 66 -8.80 12.58 -11.96
N ALA A 67 -7.79 11.70 -12.10
CA ALA A 67 -7.02 11.23 -10.97
C ALA A 67 -6.29 12.37 -10.24
N ILE A 68 -6.05 12.17 -8.95
CA ILE A 68 -5.15 13.02 -8.18
C ILE A 68 -3.74 12.93 -8.77
N VAL A 69 -3.09 14.07 -8.96
CA VAL A 69 -1.69 14.13 -9.43
C VAL A 69 -0.77 13.93 -8.24
N PRO A 70 0.17 12.94 -8.29
CA PRO A 70 1.06 12.66 -7.18
C PRO A 70 2.00 13.82 -6.81
N ASP A 71 2.49 14.58 -7.81
CA ASP A 71 3.42 15.68 -7.55
C ASP A 71 2.87 16.69 -6.54
N LYS A 72 3.59 16.90 -5.45
CA LYS A 72 3.24 17.79 -4.34
C LYS A 72 1.88 17.46 -3.70
N SER A 73 1.47 16.19 -3.74
CA SER A 73 0.28 15.72 -3.05
C SER A 73 0.62 15.23 -1.64
N PHE A 74 -0.34 15.40 -0.75
CA PHE A 74 -0.36 14.81 0.58
C PHE A 74 -1.56 13.87 0.67
N ASN A 75 -1.32 12.63 1.07
CA ASN A 75 -2.35 11.62 1.27
C ASN A 75 -2.34 11.19 2.74
N GLY A 76 -3.50 10.98 3.32
CA GLY A 76 -3.59 10.57 4.71
C GLY A 76 -4.82 9.73 5.00
N VAL A 77 -4.66 8.81 5.96
CA VAL A 77 -5.76 8.01 6.46
C VAL A 77 -5.52 7.59 7.90
N PRO A 78 -6.43 7.88 8.83
CA PRO A 78 -6.46 7.21 10.12
C PRO A 78 -7.09 5.83 9.96
N GLU A 79 -6.38 4.84 10.44
CA GLU A 79 -6.82 3.47 10.60
C GLU A 79 -7.25 3.27 12.05
N TRP A 80 -8.43 2.71 12.25
CA TRP A 80 -9.02 2.32 13.53
C TRP A 80 -9.05 0.81 13.62
N ALA A 81 -8.17 0.22 14.41
CA ALA A 81 -8.05 -1.21 14.57
C ALA A 81 -8.61 -1.65 15.92
N TYR A 82 -9.27 -2.81 15.94
CA TYR A 82 -9.77 -3.44 17.15
C TYR A 82 -9.31 -4.88 17.24
N GLY A 83 -8.51 -5.18 18.28
CA GLY A 83 -8.12 -6.55 18.59
C GLY A 83 -9.31 -7.36 19.05
N VAL A 84 -9.73 -8.33 18.24
CA VAL A 84 -10.88 -9.21 18.55
C VAL A 84 -10.41 -10.44 19.33
N THR A 85 -9.33 -11.05 18.87
CA THR A 85 -8.65 -12.20 19.52
C THR A 85 -7.14 -12.03 19.39
N GLU A 86 -6.35 -12.99 19.92
CA GLU A 86 -4.88 -13.00 19.77
C GLU A 86 -4.39 -13.32 18.34
N TRP A 87 -5.32 -13.59 17.41
CA TRP A 87 -5.01 -13.96 16.03
C TRP A 87 -5.89 -13.25 15.00
N PHE A 88 -6.81 -12.38 15.46
CA PHE A 88 -7.73 -11.67 14.58
C PHE A 88 -7.95 -10.22 15.02
N GLU A 89 -7.79 -9.30 14.09
CA GLU A 89 -8.03 -7.87 14.21
C GLU A 89 -8.97 -7.39 13.10
N ALA A 90 -9.91 -6.52 13.46
CA ALA A 90 -10.77 -5.82 12.52
C ALA A 90 -10.38 -4.34 12.45
N GLY A 91 -10.32 -3.78 11.25
CA GLY A 91 -9.90 -2.40 11.01
C GLY A 91 -10.87 -1.62 10.11
N LEU A 92 -10.83 -0.31 10.28
CA LEU A 92 -11.52 0.67 9.45
C LEU A 92 -10.56 1.81 9.13
N TYR A 93 -10.32 2.06 7.84
CA TYR A 93 -9.61 3.24 7.34
C TYR A 93 -10.64 4.32 7.00
N PHE A 94 -10.68 5.39 7.78
CA PHE A 94 -11.63 6.48 7.59
C PHE A 94 -11.25 7.74 8.38
N PRO A 95 -11.31 8.93 7.76
CA PRO A 95 -11.51 9.20 6.33
C PRO A 95 -10.20 9.00 5.53
N LEU A 96 -10.32 8.45 4.33
CA LEU A 96 -9.24 8.51 3.35
C LEU A 96 -9.29 9.88 2.67
N TYR A 97 -8.21 10.62 2.63
CA TYR A 97 -8.19 11.98 2.07
C TYR A 97 -6.87 12.32 1.41
N SER A 98 -6.94 13.22 0.45
CA SER A 98 -5.78 13.81 -0.21
C SER A 98 -5.86 15.33 -0.24
N ILE A 99 -4.69 15.97 -0.27
CA ILE A 99 -4.53 17.41 -0.54
C ILE A 99 -3.59 17.53 -1.72
N SER A 100 -4.06 18.04 -2.86
CA SER A 100 -3.29 18.13 -4.10
C SER A 100 -3.41 19.48 -4.76
N GLN A 101 -2.39 19.82 -5.58
CA GLN A 101 -2.40 21.07 -6.33
C GLN A 101 -3.55 21.09 -7.34
N GLY A 102 -4.23 22.24 -7.45
CA GLY A 102 -5.33 22.43 -8.39
C GLY A 102 -6.67 21.83 -7.97
N ARG A 103 -6.70 20.88 -7.03
CA ARG A 103 -7.94 20.28 -6.51
C ARG A 103 -8.22 20.64 -5.05
N GLY A 104 -7.19 20.92 -4.25
CA GLY A 104 -7.32 21.12 -2.82
C GLY A 104 -7.54 19.81 -2.07
N MET A 105 -8.33 19.85 -0.99
CA MET A 105 -8.63 18.66 -0.19
C MET A 105 -9.77 17.87 -0.81
N THR A 106 -9.60 16.57 -0.94
CA THR A 106 -10.62 15.60 -1.39
C THR A 106 -10.84 14.54 -0.33
N PHE A 107 -12.05 13.99 -0.30
CA PHE A 107 -12.39 12.76 0.40
C PHE A 107 -12.33 11.61 -0.59
N ASP A 108 -11.46 10.65 -0.35
CA ASP A 108 -11.08 9.66 -1.37
C ASP A 108 -11.70 8.29 -1.13
N GLY A 109 -12.25 8.06 0.06
CA GLY A 109 -12.97 6.83 0.33
C GLY A 109 -12.83 6.32 1.76
N LEU A 110 -13.10 5.04 1.91
CA LEU A 110 -12.92 4.28 3.14
C LEU A 110 -12.54 2.83 2.81
N LYS A 111 -11.90 2.13 3.78
CA LYS A 111 -11.60 0.71 3.66
C LYS A 111 -12.02 -0.03 4.93
N LEU A 112 -12.50 -1.26 4.76
CA LEU A 112 -12.66 -2.22 5.83
C LEU A 112 -11.52 -3.24 5.75
N ARG A 113 -10.95 -3.61 6.90
CA ARG A 113 -9.84 -4.52 7.00
C ARG A 113 -10.14 -5.67 7.95
N THR A 114 -9.67 -6.86 7.58
CA THR A 114 -9.62 -8.03 8.47
C THR A 114 -8.23 -8.64 8.41
N LEU A 115 -7.55 -8.69 9.53
CA LEU A 115 -6.19 -9.20 9.65
C LEU A 115 -6.18 -10.45 10.53
N PHE A 116 -5.68 -11.55 9.97
CA PHE A 116 -5.48 -12.84 10.64
C PHE A 116 -3.99 -13.11 10.74
N VAL A 117 -3.50 -13.43 11.93
CA VAL A 117 -2.08 -13.67 12.19
C VAL A 117 -1.85 -14.96 12.96
N SER A 118 -0.65 -15.52 12.85
CA SER A 118 -0.23 -16.60 13.73
C SER A 118 -0.24 -16.09 15.19
N PRO A 119 -0.85 -16.83 16.15
CA PRO A 119 -0.87 -16.40 17.54
C PRO A 119 0.55 -16.13 18.07
N HIS A 120 0.71 -15.05 18.84
CA HIS A 120 2.01 -14.61 19.38
C HIS A 120 3.07 -14.39 18.30
N ALA A 121 2.68 -13.76 17.17
CA ALA A 121 3.57 -13.51 16.05
C ALA A 121 4.87 -12.79 16.45
N ALA A 122 4.80 -11.79 17.31
CA ALA A 122 5.94 -11.01 17.80
C ALA A 122 6.97 -11.84 18.62
N GLU A 123 6.57 -13.00 19.16
CA GLU A 123 7.44 -13.88 19.97
C GLU A 123 8.04 -15.04 19.15
N ARG A 124 7.62 -15.21 17.88
CA ARG A 124 8.04 -16.32 17.03
C ARG A 124 9.20 -15.94 16.14
N THR A 125 10.12 -16.89 15.93
CA THR A 125 11.17 -16.72 14.90
C THR A 125 10.57 -16.64 13.50
N PHE A 126 9.54 -17.44 13.21
CA PHE A 126 8.78 -17.37 11.96
C PHE A 126 7.32 -17.09 12.28
N PHE A 127 6.77 -16.10 11.61
CA PHE A 127 5.37 -15.74 11.72
C PHE A 127 4.73 -15.57 10.34
N TYR A 128 3.41 -15.64 10.31
CA TYR A 128 2.63 -15.49 9.10
C TYR A 128 1.28 -14.85 9.41
N GLY A 129 0.69 -14.28 8.39
CA GLY A 129 -0.64 -13.70 8.46
C GLY A 129 -1.29 -13.57 7.10
N MET A 130 -2.53 -13.11 7.11
CA MET A 130 -3.31 -12.81 5.92
C MET A 130 -4.19 -11.60 6.21
N ASN A 131 -4.00 -10.54 5.45
CA ASN A 131 -4.85 -9.36 5.47
C ASN A 131 -5.79 -9.36 4.27
N PHE A 132 -7.02 -8.90 4.51
CA PHE A 132 -8.01 -8.65 3.47
C PHE A 132 -8.56 -7.24 3.65
N GLU A 133 -8.57 -6.48 2.57
CA GLU A 133 -9.20 -5.17 2.53
C GLU A 133 -10.30 -5.11 1.50
N TYR A 134 -11.33 -4.35 1.83
CA TYR A 134 -12.42 -3.99 0.95
C TYR A 134 -12.57 -2.48 0.95
N SER A 135 -12.41 -1.87 -0.22
CA SER A 135 -12.36 -0.42 -0.40
C SER A 135 -13.56 0.11 -1.15
N TYR A 136 -14.04 1.26 -0.71
CA TYR A 136 -14.96 2.12 -1.45
C TYR A 136 -14.24 3.40 -1.82
N ASN A 137 -14.03 3.63 -3.12
CA ASN A 137 -13.15 4.66 -3.65
C ASN A 137 -13.92 5.81 -4.28
N SER A 138 -13.39 7.01 -4.13
CA SER A 138 -13.79 8.14 -4.96
C SER A 138 -13.28 7.94 -6.40
N LYS A 139 -13.92 8.60 -7.35
CA LYS A 139 -13.49 8.59 -8.77
C LYS A 139 -12.15 9.31 -9.01
N PHE A 140 -11.62 10.02 -8.02
CA PHE A 140 -10.35 10.73 -8.11
C PHE A 140 -9.20 9.88 -7.61
N TRP A 141 -9.53 8.91 -6.74
CA TRP A 141 -8.60 8.01 -6.10
C TRP A 141 -8.33 6.77 -6.95
N GLU A 142 -9.39 6.14 -7.45
CA GLU A 142 -9.31 4.88 -8.16
C GLU A 142 -10.34 4.84 -9.31
N THR A 143 -10.02 4.13 -10.39
CA THR A 143 -10.95 3.93 -11.52
C THR A 143 -12.16 3.09 -11.11
N SER A 144 -11.95 2.09 -10.27
CA SER A 144 -12.99 1.23 -9.73
C SER A 144 -13.53 1.76 -8.42
N ARG A 145 -14.86 1.89 -8.33
CA ARG A 145 -15.53 2.32 -7.10
C ARG A 145 -15.33 1.35 -5.95
N PHE A 146 -15.21 0.09 -6.25
CA PHE A 146 -14.94 -0.97 -5.29
C PHE A 146 -13.66 -1.69 -5.70
N SER A 147 -12.76 -1.83 -4.76
CA SER A 147 -11.54 -2.61 -4.91
C SER A 147 -11.28 -3.41 -3.64
N GLY A 148 -10.26 -4.23 -3.67
CA GLY A 148 -9.85 -4.99 -2.50
C GLY A 148 -8.40 -5.39 -2.60
N GLU A 149 -7.85 -5.80 -1.47
CA GLU A 149 -6.50 -6.29 -1.35
C GLU A 149 -6.49 -7.63 -0.63
N ILE A 150 -5.64 -8.53 -1.07
CA ILE A 150 -5.26 -9.75 -0.38
C ILE A 150 -3.77 -9.65 -0.11
N ARG A 151 -3.36 -9.56 1.16
CA ARG A 151 -1.97 -9.39 1.57
C ARG A 151 -1.52 -10.54 2.46
N PRO A 152 -0.92 -11.60 1.91
CA PRO A 152 -0.19 -12.57 2.71
C PRO A 152 0.98 -11.89 3.43
N ILE A 153 1.25 -12.32 4.66
CA ILE A 153 2.34 -11.81 5.48
C ILE A 153 3.23 -12.99 5.82
N LEU A 154 4.51 -12.88 5.54
CA LEU A 154 5.54 -13.84 5.92
C LEU A 154 6.68 -13.08 6.57
N GLY A 155 7.14 -13.50 7.75
CA GLY A 155 8.21 -12.79 8.41
C GLY A 155 9.05 -13.66 9.32
N TRP A 156 10.26 -13.16 9.59
CA TRP A 156 11.27 -13.81 10.43
C TRP A 156 11.89 -12.81 11.39
N HIS A 157 11.83 -13.10 12.69
CA HIS A 157 12.59 -12.43 13.74
C HIS A 157 13.90 -13.19 13.95
N LEU A 158 15.01 -12.67 13.43
CA LEU A 158 16.34 -13.26 13.47
C LEU A 158 17.30 -12.49 14.40
N HIS A 159 16.74 -11.76 15.34
CA HIS A 159 17.38 -10.82 16.25
C HIS A 159 18.91 -10.65 16.08
N PRO A 160 19.41 -9.42 15.82
CA PRO A 160 18.69 -8.14 15.84
C PRO A 160 18.04 -7.75 14.51
N VAL A 161 17.92 -8.66 13.58
CA VAL A 161 17.40 -8.42 12.22
C VAL A 161 15.99 -9.02 12.10
N ASP A 162 15.06 -8.25 11.51
CA ASP A 162 13.75 -8.73 11.10
C ASP A 162 13.61 -8.64 9.58
N PHE A 163 12.98 -9.65 9.00
CA PHE A 163 12.71 -9.70 7.57
C PHE A 163 11.25 -10.04 7.31
N MET A 164 10.56 -9.24 6.50
CA MET A 164 9.16 -9.43 6.14
C MET A 164 8.97 -9.35 4.63
N ILE A 165 8.02 -10.14 4.13
CA ILE A 165 7.54 -10.09 2.75
C ILE A 165 6.01 -10.12 2.77
N ASN A 166 5.41 -9.20 2.03
CA ASN A 166 3.98 -9.14 1.77
C ASN A 166 3.76 -9.28 0.25
N PRO A 167 3.47 -10.47 -0.29
CA PRO A 167 3.10 -10.66 -1.69
C PRO A 167 1.65 -10.23 -1.93
N ILE A 168 1.44 -8.93 -2.13
CA ILE A 168 0.13 -8.29 -2.23
C ILE A 168 -0.51 -8.58 -3.58
N LEU A 169 -1.82 -8.81 -3.57
CA LEU A 169 -2.68 -8.96 -4.74
C LEU A 169 -3.85 -7.98 -4.64
N ASP A 170 -3.85 -6.97 -5.51
CA ASP A 170 -4.94 -6.00 -5.61
C ASP A 170 -5.98 -6.45 -6.61
N THR A 171 -7.23 -6.12 -6.36
CA THR A 171 -8.36 -6.51 -7.20
C THR A 171 -9.41 -5.41 -7.35
N ASP A 172 -9.87 -5.25 -8.57
CA ASP A 172 -11.09 -4.51 -8.93
C ASP A 172 -12.28 -5.45 -9.21
N TYR A 173 -12.15 -6.74 -8.80
CA TYR A 173 -13.13 -7.83 -8.98
C TYR A 173 -13.37 -8.25 -10.44
N ASN A 174 -12.47 -7.89 -11.37
CA ASN A 174 -12.57 -8.24 -12.79
C ASN A 174 -11.94 -9.60 -13.14
N GLY A 175 -11.72 -10.46 -12.13
CA GLY A 175 -11.27 -11.85 -12.29
C GLY A 175 -9.77 -12.06 -12.06
N PHE A 176 -9.39 -13.31 -11.82
CA PHE A 176 -8.07 -13.73 -11.32
C PHE A 176 -6.87 -13.24 -12.17
N LYS A 177 -7.01 -13.20 -13.50
CA LYS A 177 -5.93 -12.76 -14.38
C LYS A 177 -5.65 -11.25 -14.29
N ASN A 178 -6.60 -10.50 -13.75
CA ASN A 178 -6.54 -9.05 -13.56
C ASN A 178 -6.17 -8.66 -12.13
N LEU A 179 -5.82 -9.62 -11.27
CA LEU A 179 -5.18 -9.28 -9.99
C LEU A 179 -3.84 -8.63 -10.25
N ASP A 180 -3.63 -7.43 -9.73
CA ASP A 180 -2.34 -6.75 -9.77
C ASP A 180 -1.43 -7.30 -8.67
N PHE A 181 -0.19 -7.63 -9.03
CA PHE A 181 0.81 -8.13 -8.09
C PHE A 181 1.70 -6.99 -7.64
N ALA A 182 1.53 -6.58 -6.38
CA ALA A 182 2.17 -5.42 -5.75
C ALA A 182 2.97 -5.82 -4.50
N PRO A 183 4.06 -6.61 -4.61
CA PRO A 183 4.79 -7.09 -3.45
C PRO A 183 5.48 -5.95 -2.69
N ALA A 184 5.52 -6.10 -1.36
CA ALA A 184 6.32 -5.25 -0.48
C ALA A 184 7.23 -6.10 0.40
N SER A 185 8.40 -5.56 0.77
CA SER A 185 9.36 -6.23 1.64
C SER A 185 10.04 -5.25 2.58
N ARG A 186 10.46 -5.75 3.75
CA ARG A 186 11.16 -4.97 4.77
C ARG A 186 12.30 -5.76 5.38
N LEU A 187 13.46 -5.12 5.50
CA LEU A 187 14.62 -5.61 6.24
C LEU A 187 14.95 -4.59 7.33
N ALA A 188 14.70 -4.92 8.58
CA ALA A 188 14.91 -4.04 9.71
C ALA A 188 16.09 -4.51 10.59
N TYR A 189 16.79 -3.56 11.20
CA TYR A 189 17.81 -3.79 12.21
C TYR A 189 17.43 -3.07 13.50
N ASN A 190 17.18 -3.84 14.55
CA ASN A 190 16.80 -3.37 15.87
C ASN A 190 18.05 -3.10 16.72
N PHE A 191 18.49 -1.83 16.78
CA PHE A 191 19.66 -1.50 17.59
C PHE A 191 19.34 -1.18 19.06
N SER A 192 18.05 -1.12 19.39
CA SER A 192 17.56 -1.10 20.77
C SER A 192 16.09 -1.55 20.83
N SER A 193 15.55 -1.71 22.04
CA SER A 193 14.12 -1.98 22.23
C SER A 193 13.18 -0.83 21.85
N LYS A 194 13.73 0.31 21.46
CA LYS A 194 12.96 1.52 21.08
C LYS A 194 13.24 2.00 19.68
N TRP A 195 14.34 1.60 19.09
CA TRP A 195 14.76 2.14 17.82
C TRP A 195 15.18 1.04 16.85
N ALA A 196 14.67 1.14 15.64
CA ALA A 196 15.12 0.36 14.51
C ALA A 196 15.38 1.26 13.29
N VAL A 197 16.16 0.74 12.36
CA VAL A 197 16.29 1.28 11.00
C VAL A 197 15.92 0.18 10.03
N ALA A 198 15.31 0.54 8.91
CA ALA A 198 14.92 -0.45 7.92
C ALA A 198 15.12 0.04 6.49
N LEU A 199 15.20 -0.92 5.59
CA LEU A 199 15.01 -0.74 4.16
C LEU A 199 13.70 -1.42 3.79
N GLU A 200 12.87 -0.71 3.02
CA GLU A 200 11.62 -1.24 2.49
C GLU A 200 11.56 -1.05 0.98
N GLU A 201 11.06 -2.06 0.29
CA GLU A 201 10.77 -1.98 -1.12
C GLU A 201 9.27 -2.19 -1.34
N TYR A 202 8.72 -1.36 -2.20
CA TYR A 202 7.35 -1.46 -2.69
C TYR A 202 7.37 -1.53 -4.20
N ALA A 203 6.66 -2.50 -4.76
CA ALA A 203 6.60 -2.70 -6.19
C ALA A 203 5.16 -2.85 -6.68
N ASP A 204 4.92 -2.55 -7.95
CA ASP A 204 3.75 -2.98 -8.71
C ASP A 204 4.23 -3.55 -10.04
N CYS A 205 4.12 -4.86 -10.15
CA CYS A 205 4.57 -5.62 -11.31
C CYS A 205 3.52 -5.67 -12.45
N GLY A 206 2.29 -5.23 -12.18
CA GLY A 206 1.14 -5.36 -13.05
C GLY A 206 0.37 -6.66 -12.84
N THR A 207 -0.59 -6.93 -13.71
CA THR A 207 -1.53 -8.05 -13.53
C THR A 207 -0.85 -9.41 -13.62
N LEU A 208 -1.36 -10.40 -12.87
CA LEU A 208 -0.90 -11.80 -12.94
C LEU A 208 -1.01 -12.38 -14.36
N GLY A 209 -1.99 -11.93 -15.13
CA GLY A 209 -2.14 -12.34 -16.54
C GLY A 209 -1.10 -11.73 -17.47
N ARG A 210 -0.47 -10.61 -17.08
CA ARG A 210 0.49 -9.88 -17.92
C ARG A 210 1.32 -8.91 -17.08
N PHE A 211 2.45 -9.35 -16.57
CA PHE A 211 3.40 -8.45 -15.94
C PHE A 211 3.90 -7.37 -16.88
N ARG A 212 4.09 -6.17 -16.36
CA ARG A 212 4.71 -5.06 -17.11
C ARG A 212 6.19 -5.33 -17.34
N PRO A 213 6.79 -4.82 -18.43
CA PRO A 213 8.25 -4.77 -18.56
C PRO A 213 8.88 -4.08 -17.35
N SER A 214 10.04 -4.52 -16.86
CA SER A 214 10.67 -4.03 -15.64
C SER A 214 10.85 -2.50 -15.58
N ASN A 215 11.13 -1.86 -16.71
CA ASN A 215 11.25 -0.40 -16.81
C ASN A 215 9.92 0.36 -16.76
N ARG A 216 8.80 -0.36 -16.69
CA ARG A 216 7.43 0.17 -16.57
C ARG A 216 6.73 -0.36 -15.31
N GLN A 217 7.40 -1.14 -14.50
CA GLN A 217 6.94 -1.50 -13.17
C GLN A 217 7.22 -0.35 -12.21
N TYR A 218 6.35 -0.17 -11.23
CA TYR A 218 6.63 0.73 -10.12
C TYR A 218 7.60 0.02 -9.17
N HIS A 219 8.61 0.74 -8.71
CA HIS A 219 9.52 0.30 -7.66
C HIS A 219 10.00 1.51 -6.88
N GLU A 220 9.79 1.51 -5.57
CA GLU A 220 10.31 2.52 -4.65
C GLU A 220 11.06 1.84 -3.50
N LEU A 221 12.22 2.40 -3.16
CA LEU A 221 13.05 1.97 -2.05
C LEU A 221 13.04 3.04 -0.96
N TYR A 222 12.63 2.66 0.25
CA TYR A 222 12.57 3.54 1.42
C TYR A 222 13.70 3.24 2.40
N GLY A 223 14.32 4.30 2.91
CA GLY A 223 15.06 4.26 4.16
C GLY A 223 14.12 4.69 5.29
N VAL A 224 14.00 3.85 6.33
CA VAL A 224 13.01 4.02 7.39
C VAL A 224 13.70 4.05 8.76
N ILE A 225 13.18 4.84 9.67
CA ILE A 225 13.52 4.84 11.09
C ILE A 225 12.27 4.70 11.92
N ASP A 226 12.31 3.79 12.91
CA ASP A 226 11.23 3.53 13.84
C ASP A 226 11.60 3.97 15.25
N TYR A 227 10.63 4.55 15.92
CA TYR A 227 10.65 4.81 17.34
C TYR A 227 9.44 4.16 18.01
N MET A 228 9.69 3.21 18.89
CA MET A 228 8.70 2.44 19.62
C MET A 228 8.62 2.90 21.07
N SER A 229 7.46 3.25 21.56
CA SER A 229 7.23 3.60 22.96
C SER A 229 5.82 3.24 23.41
N LYS A 230 5.62 3.20 24.74
CA LYS A 230 4.28 2.96 25.32
C LYS A 230 3.27 4.09 25.02
N ALA A 231 3.76 5.28 24.68
CA ALA A 231 2.90 6.44 24.45
C ALA A 231 2.46 6.56 22.99
N ILE A 232 3.40 6.32 22.07
CA ILE A 232 3.19 6.43 20.64
C ILE A 232 4.33 5.68 19.92
N ASN A 233 4.00 4.98 18.85
CA ASN A 233 4.96 4.48 17.89
C ASN A 233 5.03 5.44 16.71
N ILE A 234 6.23 5.68 16.21
CA ILE A 234 6.50 6.59 15.10
C ILE A 234 7.35 5.83 14.08
N GLU A 235 6.91 5.79 12.84
CA GLU A 235 7.71 5.35 11.71
C GLU A 235 7.83 6.52 10.74
N PHE A 236 9.06 6.85 10.36
CA PHE A 236 9.34 7.86 9.34
C PHE A 236 10.22 7.26 8.25
N GLY A 237 9.86 7.49 6.99
CA GLY A 237 10.61 7.00 5.85
C GLY A 237 10.71 8.02 4.72
N ALA A 238 11.81 7.93 3.98
CA ALA A 238 12.02 8.62 2.72
C ALA A 238 12.25 7.58 1.62
N GLY A 239 11.39 7.61 0.61
CA GLY A 239 11.38 6.71 -0.54
C GLY A 239 11.89 7.38 -1.79
N PHE A 240 12.56 6.60 -2.63
CA PHE A 240 13.11 7.01 -3.90
C PHE A 240 12.66 6.07 -5.00
N GLY A 241 12.12 6.63 -6.07
CA GLY A 241 11.71 5.89 -7.24
C GLY A 241 12.89 5.28 -7.99
N LEU A 242 12.83 3.97 -8.26
CA LEU A 242 13.88 3.26 -8.99
C LEU A 242 13.59 3.15 -10.50
N THR A 243 12.38 3.49 -10.92
CA THR A 243 11.95 3.41 -12.32
C THR A 243 11.25 4.71 -12.75
N ARG A 244 11.05 4.86 -14.05
CA ARG A 244 10.30 6.01 -14.60
C ARG A 244 8.80 5.97 -14.26
N ALA A 245 8.33 4.86 -13.78
CA ALA A 245 6.93 4.65 -13.43
C ALA A 245 6.66 5.03 -11.96
N SER A 246 7.69 5.15 -11.14
CA SER A 246 7.63 5.55 -9.74
C SER A 246 7.66 7.06 -9.59
N ASP A 247 7.19 7.55 -8.45
CA ASP A 247 7.42 8.92 -8.03
C ASP A 247 8.89 9.11 -7.63
N GLU A 248 9.46 10.29 -7.82
CA GLU A 248 10.90 10.50 -7.61
C GLU A 248 11.25 10.46 -6.13
N VAL A 249 10.44 11.16 -5.31
CA VAL A 249 10.62 11.20 -3.85
C VAL A 249 9.27 11.15 -3.17
N THR A 250 9.13 10.24 -2.21
CA THR A 250 7.95 10.14 -1.33
C THR A 250 8.40 10.06 0.13
N LEU A 251 7.78 10.86 0.98
CA LEU A 251 7.98 10.82 2.43
C LEU A 251 6.79 10.15 3.08
N LYS A 252 7.02 9.24 4.02
CA LYS A 252 5.98 8.64 4.85
C LYS A 252 6.18 8.94 6.32
N LEU A 253 5.08 9.12 7.04
CA LEU A 253 5.02 9.24 8.50
C LEU A 253 3.84 8.45 9.00
N ILE A 254 4.11 7.44 9.83
CA ILE A 254 3.08 6.63 10.50
C ILE A 254 3.16 6.91 11.99
N LEU A 255 2.02 7.22 12.58
CA LEU A 255 1.86 7.46 14.02
C LEU A 255 0.85 6.46 14.56
N SER A 256 1.25 5.59 15.49
CA SER A 256 0.38 4.56 16.03
C SER A 256 0.32 4.60 17.56
N ARG A 257 -0.88 4.35 18.10
CA ARG A 257 -1.09 4.36 19.54
C ARG A 257 -2.34 3.57 19.94
N ASP A 258 -2.25 2.86 21.07
CA ASP A 258 -3.42 2.30 21.73
C ASP A 258 -4.21 3.37 22.46
N LEU A 259 -5.53 3.36 22.30
CA LEU A 259 -6.45 4.34 22.91
C LEU A 259 -6.96 3.89 24.28
N ASN A 260 -6.90 2.60 24.58
CA ASN A 260 -7.31 2.03 25.85
C ASN A 260 -6.31 0.96 26.34
N ALA A 261 -6.27 0.75 27.64
CA ALA A 261 -5.41 -0.27 28.23
C ALA A 261 -5.95 -1.68 27.98
N VAL A 262 -5.04 -2.66 27.88
CA VAL A 262 -5.39 -4.09 27.93
C VAL A 262 -6.16 -4.35 29.23
N LYS A 263 -7.35 -4.94 29.13
CA LYS A 263 -8.06 -5.41 30.32
C LYS A 263 -7.27 -6.57 30.93
N ALA A 264 -6.78 -6.39 32.15
CA ALA A 264 -6.19 -7.49 32.88
C ALA A 264 -7.20 -8.65 32.93
N ALA A 265 -6.76 -9.86 32.54
CA ALA A 265 -7.58 -11.05 32.67
C ALA A 265 -8.05 -11.14 34.14
N ARG A 266 -9.36 -11.25 34.37
CA ARG A 266 -9.87 -11.53 35.72
C ARG A 266 -9.34 -12.91 36.10
N PRO A 267 -8.65 -13.07 37.22
CA PRO A 267 -8.32 -14.42 37.72
C PRO A 267 -9.66 -15.15 37.96
N GLU A 268 -9.81 -16.31 37.33
CA GLU A 268 -10.92 -17.24 37.60
C GLU A 268 -10.89 -17.79 39.02
#